data_de37704992778e0c915f7ad227239f76
#
_entry.id   de37704992778e0c915f7ad227239f76
#
_cell.length_a   1.000
_cell.length_b   1.000
_cell.length_c   1.000
_cell.angle_alpha   90.00
_cell.angle_beta   90.00
_cell.angle_gamma   90.00
#
_symmetry.space_group_name_H-M   'P 1'
#
loop_
_entity.id
_entity.type
_entity.pdbx_description
1 polymer ?
#
loop_
_entity_poly.entity_id
_entity_poly.type
_entity_poly.pdbx_seq_one_letter_code
_entity_poly.pdbx_strand_id
1 'polypeptide(L)'
;AKLIAQGTASEPIVFTSNQSAGSRNYGDWGGIILCGDAKINVPGGEAQIEGGPRSYYGGTNDNDNSGILNYVRIEFPGIPFQPDKEINGLTMGGVGKNTNIDYVQISYSGDDAFEWFGGCVNAKHLITLGTWDDDFDTDYGFSGMIQYAVALREPNIADVSGSNAFESDNDASGSTNLPQTSAVFSNVSI
;
A
#
# COMPACT_ATOMS: atom_id res chain seq x y z
N ALA A 1 9.73 6.12 12.98
CA ALA A 1 8.85 7.31 12.96
C ALA A 1 7.40 6.86 12.83
N LYS A 2 6.44 7.76 13.13
CA LYS A 2 5.01 7.47 13.01
C LYS A 2 4.33 8.57 12.21
N LEU A 3 3.41 8.17 11.32
CA LEU A 3 2.51 9.11 10.66
C LEU A 3 1.18 9.14 11.43
N ILE A 4 0.76 10.31 11.87
CA ILE A 4 -0.54 10.51 12.52
C ILE A 4 -1.39 11.40 11.62
N ALA A 5 -2.29 10.80 10.88
CA ALA A 5 -3.23 11.44 9.96
C ALA A 5 -4.65 11.03 10.35
N GLN A 6 -5.29 11.84 11.19
CA GLN A 6 -6.64 11.59 11.72
C GLN A 6 -7.60 12.67 11.23
N GLY A 7 -8.28 12.39 10.14
CA GLY A 7 -9.39 13.19 9.64
C GLY A 7 -10.73 12.76 10.23
N THR A 8 -11.80 13.25 9.64
CA THR A 8 -13.18 12.85 9.93
C THR A 8 -13.93 12.62 8.63
N ALA A 9 -15.11 12.04 8.69
CA ALA A 9 -15.95 11.82 7.51
C ALA A 9 -16.31 13.13 6.78
N SER A 10 -16.47 14.24 7.52
CA SER A 10 -16.77 15.56 6.95
C SER A 10 -15.50 16.37 6.60
N GLU A 11 -14.36 16.04 7.18
CA GLU A 11 -13.10 16.75 7.00
C GLU A 11 -11.95 15.72 6.90
N PRO A 12 -11.85 14.99 5.77
CA PRO A 12 -10.76 14.05 5.57
C PRO A 12 -9.43 14.79 5.38
N ILE A 13 -8.35 14.12 5.77
CA ILE A 13 -7.00 14.59 5.41
C ILE A 13 -6.71 14.17 3.97
N VAL A 14 -6.28 15.11 3.14
CA VAL A 14 -6.00 14.86 1.73
C VAL A 14 -4.53 15.08 1.42
N PHE A 15 -3.86 14.02 1.02
CA PHE A 15 -2.55 14.07 0.39
C PHE A 15 -2.76 14.04 -1.12
N THR A 16 -2.30 15.05 -1.84
CA THR A 16 -2.62 15.19 -3.26
C THR A 16 -1.50 15.90 -4.02
N SER A 17 -1.60 15.88 -5.34
CA SER A 17 -0.71 16.58 -6.25
C SER A 17 -0.66 18.11 -5.96
N ASN A 18 0.52 18.70 -6.13
CA ASN A 18 0.70 20.14 -6.06
C ASN A 18 0.32 20.87 -7.36
N GLN A 19 -0.10 20.14 -8.39
CA GLN A 19 -0.61 20.70 -9.62
C GLN A 19 -1.99 21.34 -9.41
N SER A 20 -2.33 22.31 -10.27
CA SER A 20 -3.64 22.94 -10.23
C SER A 20 -4.76 21.94 -10.58
N ALA A 21 -5.96 22.20 -10.08
CA ALA A 21 -7.12 21.39 -10.41
C ALA A 21 -7.32 21.32 -11.94
N GLY A 22 -7.53 20.13 -12.47
CA GLY A 22 -7.65 19.87 -13.91
C GLY A 22 -6.32 19.60 -14.63
N SER A 23 -5.17 19.74 -13.93
CA SER A 23 -3.84 19.41 -14.47
C SER A 23 -3.15 18.28 -13.69
N ARG A 24 -3.84 17.71 -12.72
CA ARG A 24 -3.35 16.59 -11.91
C ARG A 24 -3.39 15.31 -12.70
N ASN A 25 -2.39 14.45 -12.50
CA ASN A 25 -2.26 13.20 -13.23
C ASN A 25 -1.65 12.11 -12.34
N TYR A 26 -1.78 10.87 -12.78
CA TYR A 26 -1.11 9.71 -12.21
C TYR A 26 0.39 9.99 -12.00
N GLY A 27 0.94 9.59 -10.88
CA GLY A 27 2.36 9.72 -10.62
C GLY A 27 2.87 11.14 -10.40
N ASP A 28 2.02 12.10 -10.08
CA ASP A 28 2.46 13.47 -9.78
C ASP A 28 3.36 13.56 -8.54
N TRP A 29 3.31 12.56 -7.67
CA TRP A 29 4.16 12.46 -6.47
C TRP A 29 4.30 11.00 -6.00
N GLY A 30 5.19 10.75 -5.02
CA GLY A 30 5.59 9.40 -4.65
C GLY A 30 4.57 8.57 -3.86
N GLY A 31 3.57 9.19 -3.23
CA GLY A 31 2.69 8.46 -2.31
C GLY A 31 3.19 8.44 -0.86
N ILE A 32 2.63 7.56 -0.03
CA ILE A 32 2.98 7.42 1.39
C ILE A 32 3.68 6.08 1.61
N ILE A 33 4.82 6.10 2.29
CA ILE A 33 5.58 4.90 2.65
C ILE A 33 5.65 4.77 4.17
N LEU A 34 5.24 3.62 4.70
CA LEU A 34 5.40 3.24 6.10
C LEU A 34 6.40 2.10 6.22
N CYS A 35 7.47 2.31 6.97
CA CYS A 35 8.46 1.28 7.27
C CYS A 35 8.34 0.89 8.74
N GLY A 36 7.86 -0.30 9.01
CA GLY A 36 7.68 -0.89 10.34
C GLY A 36 8.72 -1.95 10.65
N ASP A 37 8.58 -2.55 11.83
CA ASP A 37 9.53 -3.50 12.45
C ASP A 37 8.92 -4.91 12.62
N ALA A 38 7.79 -5.19 11.93
CA ALA A 38 7.17 -6.50 11.94
C ALA A 38 7.86 -7.48 10.97
N LYS A 39 7.58 -8.76 11.13
CA LYS A 39 8.22 -9.82 10.34
C LYS A 39 7.92 -9.72 8.86
N ILE A 40 8.94 -10.04 8.09
CA ILE A 40 8.87 -10.27 6.63
C ILE A 40 9.58 -11.59 6.31
N ASN A 41 9.35 -12.17 5.14
CA ASN A 41 9.96 -13.45 4.75
C ASN A 41 11.30 -13.33 4.04
N VAL A 42 11.83 -12.12 3.88
CA VAL A 42 13.13 -11.91 3.26
C VAL A 42 14.24 -12.52 4.14
N PRO A 43 15.19 -13.30 3.58
CA PRO A 43 16.32 -13.82 4.32
C PRO A 43 17.07 -12.70 5.07
N GLY A 44 17.23 -12.88 6.38
CA GLY A 44 17.78 -11.83 7.25
C GLY A 44 16.72 -10.98 7.95
N GLY A 45 15.45 -11.05 7.54
CA GLY A 45 14.33 -10.41 8.21
C GLY A 45 14.24 -8.88 8.02
N GLU A 46 15.05 -8.31 7.13
CA GLU A 46 15.06 -6.89 6.83
C GLU A 46 15.25 -6.67 5.32
N ALA A 47 14.58 -5.69 4.77
CA ALA A 47 14.70 -5.29 3.37
C ALA A 47 14.71 -3.77 3.22
N GLN A 48 15.20 -3.28 2.10
CA GLN A 48 15.11 -1.87 1.74
C GLN A 48 13.85 -1.66 0.92
N ILE A 49 13.11 -0.59 1.21
CA ILE A 49 11.92 -0.24 0.42
C ILE A 49 12.34 0.09 -1.02
N GLU A 50 11.62 -0.41 -1.99
CA GLU A 50 11.91 -0.12 -3.38
C GLU A 50 11.40 1.26 -3.80
N GLY A 51 11.87 1.72 -4.95
CA GLY A 51 11.44 3.00 -5.58
C GLY A 51 11.67 4.25 -4.76
N GLY A 52 12.06 4.15 -3.52
CA GLY A 52 11.98 5.23 -2.56
C GLY A 52 13.29 5.58 -1.83
N PRO A 53 13.15 6.23 -0.70
CA PRO A 53 14.25 6.61 0.15
C PRO A 53 15.02 5.37 0.61
N ARG A 54 16.30 5.55 1.02
CA ARG A 54 17.11 4.48 1.61
C ARG A 54 16.60 4.13 3.01
N SER A 55 15.39 3.61 3.07
CA SER A 55 14.73 3.20 4.31
C SER A 55 14.60 1.69 4.34
N TYR A 56 14.88 1.12 5.50
CA TYR A 56 14.74 -0.30 5.76
C TYR A 56 13.45 -0.58 6.51
N TYR A 57 12.89 -1.76 6.31
CA TYR A 57 11.72 -2.26 7.00
C TYR A 57 11.89 -3.75 7.32
N GLY A 58 11.02 -4.26 8.17
CA GLY A 58 11.11 -5.63 8.67
C GLY A 58 11.83 -5.71 10.01
N GLY A 59 11.74 -6.84 10.64
CA GLY A 59 12.28 -7.09 11.98
C GLY A 59 11.58 -8.24 12.67
N THR A 60 11.30 -8.10 13.97
CA THR A 60 10.71 -9.18 14.78
C THR A 60 9.50 -8.72 15.63
N ASN A 61 9.10 -7.48 15.49
CA ASN A 61 8.08 -6.87 16.35
C ASN A 61 6.72 -6.80 15.64
N ASP A 62 5.95 -7.87 15.63
CA ASP A 62 4.59 -7.89 15.08
C ASP A 62 3.63 -6.91 15.78
N ASN A 63 4.01 -6.33 16.93
CA ASN A 63 3.29 -5.26 17.60
C ASN A 63 3.74 -3.85 17.17
N ASP A 64 4.52 -3.74 16.09
CA ASP A 64 4.91 -2.44 15.56
C ASP A 64 3.70 -1.52 15.40
N ASN A 65 3.98 -0.22 15.56
CA ASN A 65 3.01 0.86 15.41
C ASN A 65 3.63 1.97 14.59
N SER A 66 3.35 1.96 13.30
CA SER A 66 3.78 2.98 12.33
C SER A 66 2.87 4.21 12.29
N GLY A 67 1.77 4.21 13.06
CA GLY A 67 0.93 5.39 13.21
C GLY A 67 -0.56 5.15 13.02
N ILE A 68 -1.25 6.19 12.57
CA ILE A 68 -2.70 6.20 12.36
C ILE A 68 -3.00 6.89 11.03
N LEU A 69 -3.72 6.21 10.13
CA LEU A 69 -4.34 6.77 8.97
C LEU A 69 -5.86 6.52 9.09
N ASN A 70 -6.61 7.58 9.31
CA ASN A 70 -8.06 7.48 9.48
C ASN A 70 -8.76 8.65 8.77
N TYR A 71 -9.72 8.35 7.91
CA TYR A 71 -10.34 9.31 6.99
C TYR A 71 -9.28 10.07 6.18
N VAL A 72 -8.49 9.32 5.41
CA VAL A 72 -7.41 9.86 4.58
C VAL A 72 -7.72 9.60 3.11
N ARG A 73 -7.47 10.60 2.26
CA ARG A 73 -7.42 10.44 0.81
C ARG A 73 -6.02 10.67 0.30
N ILE A 74 -5.56 9.78 -0.58
CA ILE A 74 -4.27 9.83 -1.27
C ILE A 74 -4.60 9.91 -2.75
N GLU A 75 -4.25 10.99 -3.40
CA GLU A 75 -4.70 11.28 -4.76
C GLU A 75 -3.50 11.54 -5.68
N PHE A 76 -3.48 10.90 -6.84
CA PHE A 76 -2.45 11.05 -7.88
C PHE A 76 -1.04 10.64 -7.45
N PRO A 77 -0.86 9.61 -6.61
CA PRO A 77 0.46 9.10 -6.25
C PRO A 77 1.03 8.18 -7.34
N GLY A 78 2.11 7.45 -7.03
CA GLY A 78 2.60 6.37 -7.88
C GLY A 78 3.64 6.83 -8.89
N ILE A 79 4.62 7.65 -8.47
CA ILE A 79 5.66 8.12 -9.39
C ILE A 79 6.62 6.98 -9.74
N PRO A 80 6.89 6.74 -11.03
CA PRO A 80 7.96 5.84 -11.44
C PRO A 80 9.31 6.46 -11.08
N PHE A 81 9.97 5.92 -10.05
CA PHE A 81 11.28 6.40 -9.62
C PHE A 81 12.42 5.89 -10.51
N GLN A 82 12.31 4.64 -10.96
CA GLN A 82 13.18 3.99 -11.94
C GLN A 82 12.33 2.96 -12.70
N PRO A 83 12.75 2.48 -13.88
CA PRO A 83 12.10 1.33 -14.53
C PRO A 83 11.99 0.15 -13.55
N ASP A 84 10.82 -0.43 -13.45
CA ASP A 84 10.46 -1.54 -12.56
C ASP A 84 10.72 -1.23 -11.06
N LYS A 85 10.59 0.03 -10.65
CA LYS A 85 10.70 0.51 -9.25
C LYS A 85 9.86 1.75 -9.05
N GLU A 86 8.62 1.53 -8.92
CA GLU A 86 7.60 2.54 -8.68
C GLU A 86 7.39 2.72 -7.17
N ILE A 87 6.68 3.76 -6.80
CA ILE A 87 6.18 3.98 -5.44
C ILE A 87 4.67 3.93 -5.50
N ASN A 88 4.07 3.11 -4.69
CA ASN A 88 2.63 2.90 -4.64
C ASN A 88 1.88 4.05 -3.95
N GLY A 89 0.57 4.01 -3.99
CA GLY A 89 -0.26 4.97 -3.28
C GLY A 89 0.00 4.95 -1.78
N LEU A 90 -0.09 3.77 -1.17
CA LEU A 90 0.32 3.50 0.20
C LEU A 90 1.16 2.22 0.25
N THR A 91 2.45 2.39 0.41
CA THR A 91 3.41 1.30 0.56
C THR A 91 3.65 0.99 2.05
N MET A 92 3.51 -0.26 2.44
CA MET A 92 3.60 -0.72 3.83
C MET A 92 4.62 -1.84 3.98
N GLY A 93 5.86 -1.50 4.30
CA GLY A 93 6.92 -2.48 4.55
C GLY A 93 6.98 -2.89 6.03
N GLY A 94 6.75 -4.17 6.36
CA GLY A 94 6.86 -4.70 7.71
C GLY A 94 5.98 -4.00 8.75
N VAL A 95 4.82 -3.51 8.37
CA VAL A 95 3.94 -2.75 9.27
C VAL A 95 3.17 -3.70 10.19
N GLY A 96 3.23 -3.42 11.50
CA GLY A 96 2.67 -4.28 12.53
C GLY A 96 1.23 -3.94 12.94
N LYS A 97 0.64 -4.85 13.70
CA LYS A 97 -0.80 -4.87 14.06
C LYS A 97 -1.28 -3.74 14.96
N ASN A 98 -0.38 -2.97 15.58
CA ASN A 98 -0.77 -1.80 16.38
C ASN A 98 -0.85 -0.51 15.54
N THR A 99 -0.57 -0.57 14.24
CA THR A 99 -0.86 0.50 13.29
C THR A 99 -2.35 0.51 12.97
N ASN A 100 -2.95 1.68 12.91
CA ASN A 100 -4.37 1.83 12.59
C ASN A 100 -4.52 2.36 11.17
N ILE A 101 -5.21 1.59 10.30
CA ILE A 101 -5.54 1.98 8.92
C ILE A 101 -7.04 1.75 8.73
N ASP A 102 -7.80 2.85 8.66
CA ASP A 102 -9.25 2.79 8.53
C ASP A 102 -9.77 3.99 7.73
N TYR A 103 -10.76 3.78 6.86
CA TYR A 103 -11.31 4.80 5.96
C TYR A 103 -10.23 5.49 5.14
N VAL A 104 -9.46 4.71 4.37
CA VAL A 104 -8.43 5.23 3.46
C VAL A 104 -8.88 5.03 2.02
N GLN A 105 -8.84 6.10 1.24
CA GLN A 105 -9.10 6.10 -0.19
C GLN A 105 -7.83 6.45 -0.96
N ILE A 106 -7.52 5.66 -1.99
CA ILE A 106 -6.46 5.97 -2.95
C ILE A 106 -7.09 6.15 -4.34
N SER A 107 -6.71 7.21 -5.03
CA SER A 107 -7.28 7.52 -6.33
C SER A 107 -6.18 7.89 -7.31
N TYR A 108 -6.26 7.30 -8.51
CA TYR A 108 -5.39 7.62 -9.63
C TYR A 108 -3.91 7.38 -9.30
N SER A 109 -3.60 6.25 -8.66
CA SER A 109 -2.22 5.80 -8.47
C SER A 109 -1.62 5.40 -9.81
N GLY A 110 -0.38 5.83 -10.08
CA GLY A 110 0.37 5.48 -11.29
C GLY A 110 1.09 4.13 -11.18
N ASP A 111 0.92 3.47 -10.06
CA ASP A 111 1.32 2.12 -9.72
C ASP A 111 0.24 1.54 -8.82
N ASP A 112 0.52 0.57 -7.95
CA ASP A 112 -0.48 0.01 -7.06
C ASP A 112 -1.17 1.06 -6.18
N ALA A 113 -2.38 0.76 -5.77
CA ALA A 113 -3.02 1.59 -4.76
C ALA A 113 -2.47 1.25 -3.37
N PHE A 114 -2.65 0.02 -2.92
CA PHE A 114 -2.16 -0.47 -1.63
C PHE A 114 -1.20 -1.63 -1.86
N GLU A 115 0.01 -1.52 -1.32
CA GLU A 115 0.97 -2.61 -1.36
C GLU A 115 1.54 -2.91 0.03
N TRP A 116 1.56 -4.21 0.39
CA TRP A 116 2.06 -4.73 1.67
C TRP A 116 3.26 -5.63 1.46
N PHE A 117 4.44 -5.16 1.80
CA PHE A 117 5.68 -5.94 1.86
C PHE A 117 5.82 -6.58 3.25
N GLY A 118 5.16 -7.70 3.49
CA GLY A 118 5.18 -8.37 4.78
C GLY A 118 4.45 -7.62 5.89
N GLY A 119 4.73 -8.01 7.13
CA GLY A 119 4.03 -7.46 8.29
C GLY A 119 2.66 -8.10 8.54
N CYS A 120 1.86 -7.48 9.40
CA CYS A 120 0.59 -8.05 9.85
C CYS A 120 -0.44 -6.99 10.26
N VAL A 121 -0.36 -5.79 9.68
CA VAL A 121 -1.33 -4.72 9.92
C VAL A 121 -2.71 -5.12 9.41
N ASN A 122 -3.75 -4.77 10.17
CA ASN A 122 -5.13 -4.91 9.70
C ASN A 122 -5.65 -3.58 9.18
N ALA A 123 -6.48 -3.62 8.14
CA ALA A 123 -7.09 -2.43 7.57
C ALA A 123 -8.58 -2.63 7.29
N LYS A 124 -9.35 -1.54 7.35
CA LYS A 124 -10.78 -1.55 7.04
C LYS A 124 -11.19 -0.34 6.21
N HIS A 125 -12.33 -0.47 5.53
CA HIS A 125 -12.96 0.57 4.74
C HIS A 125 -11.98 1.23 3.77
N LEU A 126 -11.38 0.39 2.90
CA LEU A 126 -10.46 0.84 1.87
C LEU A 126 -11.21 1.08 0.55
N ILE A 127 -10.82 2.13 -0.15
CA ILE A 127 -11.35 2.43 -1.49
C ILE A 127 -10.18 2.68 -2.43
N THR A 128 -10.21 2.04 -3.60
CA THR A 128 -9.33 2.35 -4.72
C THR A 128 -10.16 2.89 -5.89
N LEU A 129 -9.63 3.83 -6.62
CA LEU A 129 -10.28 4.43 -7.78
C LEU A 129 -9.28 4.67 -8.91
N GLY A 130 -9.45 3.97 -10.02
CA GLY A 130 -8.68 4.20 -11.23
C GLY A 130 -7.18 3.99 -11.02
N THR A 131 -6.80 2.91 -10.37
CA THR A 131 -5.41 2.49 -10.17
C THR A 131 -4.82 2.05 -11.50
N TRP A 132 -3.56 2.38 -11.76
CA TRP A 132 -2.89 2.02 -13.01
C TRP A 132 -2.50 0.54 -13.02
N ASP A 133 -1.91 0.03 -11.94
CA ASP A 133 -1.58 -1.37 -11.76
C ASP A 133 -2.57 -2.04 -10.79
N ASP A 134 -2.17 -2.61 -9.69
CA ASP A 134 -3.04 -3.40 -8.83
C ASP A 134 -3.73 -2.57 -7.73
N ASP A 135 -4.93 -3.00 -7.34
CA ASP A 135 -5.65 -2.32 -6.26
C ASP A 135 -5.15 -2.73 -4.87
N PHE A 136 -4.87 -4.03 -4.71
CA PHE A 136 -4.42 -4.61 -3.45
C PHE A 136 -3.33 -5.64 -3.74
N ASP A 137 -2.07 -5.28 -3.55
CA ASP A 137 -0.93 -6.19 -3.67
C ASP A 137 -0.37 -6.60 -2.31
N THR A 138 -0.12 -7.90 -2.14
CA THR A 138 0.40 -8.47 -0.90
C THR A 138 1.59 -9.39 -1.16
N ASP A 139 2.72 -9.05 -0.55
CA ASP A 139 3.98 -9.73 -0.80
C ASP A 139 4.79 -9.95 0.49
N TYR A 140 5.96 -10.57 0.38
CA TYR A 140 6.97 -10.78 1.43
C TYR A 140 6.45 -11.31 2.77
N GLY A 141 5.43 -12.19 2.73
CA GLY A 141 4.90 -12.83 3.93
C GLY A 141 3.86 -12.01 4.70
N PHE A 142 3.18 -11.10 4.03
CA PHE A 142 2.08 -10.36 4.64
C PHE A 142 0.98 -11.29 5.18
N SER A 143 0.54 -11.06 6.41
CA SER A 143 -0.44 -11.90 7.10
C SER A 143 -1.56 -11.12 7.80
N GLY A 144 -1.82 -9.90 7.35
CA GLY A 144 -2.90 -9.06 7.88
C GLY A 144 -4.28 -9.39 7.33
N MET A 145 -5.28 -8.70 7.87
CA MET A 145 -6.68 -8.85 7.46
C MET A 145 -7.23 -7.53 6.95
N ILE A 146 -7.86 -7.57 5.77
CA ILE A 146 -8.51 -6.43 5.13
C ILE A 146 -10.01 -6.70 5.04
N GLN A 147 -10.83 -5.77 5.53
CA GLN A 147 -12.27 -5.90 5.53
C GLN A 147 -12.97 -4.64 5.04
N TYR A 148 -14.04 -4.81 4.26
CA TYR A 148 -14.81 -3.73 3.65
C TYR A 148 -13.96 -2.91 2.68
N ALA A 149 -13.60 -3.50 1.57
CA ALA A 149 -12.85 -2.83 0.52
C ALA A 149 -13.69 -2.70 -0.77
N VAL A 150 -13.46 -1.62 -1.49
CA VAL A 150 -14.10 -1.37 -2.79
C VAL A 150 -13.03 -0.94 -3.80
N ALA A 151 -12.98 -1.61 -4.94
CA ALA A 151 -12.14 -1.22 -6.06
C ALA A 151 -13.03 -0.77 -7.24
N LEU A 152 -12.74 0.41 -7.76
CA LEU A 152 -13.38 0.96 -8.96
C LEU A 152 -12.34 1.15 -10.04
N ARG A 153 -12.29 0.21 -10.97
CA ARG A 153 -11.29 0.21 -12.05
C ARG A 153 -11.78 0.97 -13.28
N GLU A 154 -10.85 1.66 -13.93
CA GLU A 154 -11.09 2.32 -15.20
C GLU A 154 -10.79 1.36 -16.35
N PRO A 155 -11.75 1.07 -17.26
CA PRO A 155 -11.60 -0.01 -18.25
C PRO A 155 -10.51 0.24 -19.31
N ASN A 156 -9.97 1.44 -19.40
CA ASN A 156 -8.97 1.80 -20.39
C ASN A 156 -7.59 2.08 -19.79
N ILE A 157 -7.38 1.75 -18.52
CA ILE A 157 -6.13 1.98 -17.79
C ILE A 157 -5.61 0.63 -17.33
N ALA A 158 -4.38 0.32 -17.72
CA ALA A 158 -3.67 -0.86 -17.26
C ALA A 158 -2.17 -0.67 -17.46
N ASP A 159 -1.38 -1.26 -16.56
CA ASP A 159 0.06 -1.37 -16.75
C ASP A 159 0.41 -2.48 -17.78
N VAL A 160 1.67 -2.48 -18.22
CA VAL A 160 2.17 -3.47 -19.19
C VAL A 160 2.35 -4.86 -18.60
N SER A 161 2.54 -4.95 -17.28
CA SER A 161 2.66 -6.21 -16.51
C SER A 161 1.32 -6.93 -16.34
N GLY A 162 0.24 -6.20 -16.41
CA GLY A 162 -1.13 -6.63 -16.12
C GLY A 162 -1.67 -5.80 -14.96
N SER A 163 -2.95 -5.65 -14.86
CA SER A 163 -3.59 -4.86 -13.81
C SER A 163 -4.71 -5.66 -13.18
N ASN A 164 -4.60 -5.94 -11.90
CA ASN A 164 -5.52 -6.79 -11.18
C ASN A 164 -6.21 -6.05 -10.03
N ALA A 165 -7.30 -6.58 -9.53
CA ALA A 165 -7.85 -6.13 -8.26
C ALA A 165 -7.05 -6.68 -7.07
N PHE A 166 -6.45 -7.85 -7.25
CA PHE A 166 -5.58 -8.51 -6.28
C PHE A 166 -4.37 -9.10 -6.98
N GLU A 167 -3.21 -8.80 -6.47
CA GLU A 167 -2.00 -9.57 -6.65
C GLU A 167 -1.56 -10.14 -5.30
N SER A 168 -0.95 -11.32 -5.28
CA SER A 168 -0.54 -11.92 -4.02
C SER A 168 0.58 -12.92 -4.24
N ASP A 169 1.78 -12.54 -3.91
CA ASP A 169 2.99 -13.33 -4.05
C ASP A 169 3.66 -13.63 -2.71
N ASN A 170 4.52 -14.62 -2.67
CA ASN A 170 5.38 -14.84 -1.50
C ASN A 170 6.65 -14.00 -1.57
N ASP A 171 7.13 -13.80 -2.75
CA ASP A 171 8.16 -12.88 -3.24
C ASP A 171 8.27 -13.02 -4.76
N ALA A 172 8.88 -12.06 -5.43
CA ALA A 172 9.03 -12.01 -6.89
C ALA A 172 9.67 -13.28 -7.52
N SER A 173 10.32 -14.14 -6.74
CA SER A 173 10.88 -15.42 -7.19
C SER A 173 9.95 -16.62 -6.94
N GLY A 174 8.83 -16.44 -6.26
CA GLY A 174 7.92 -17.52 -5.85
C GLY A 174 8.56 -18.48 -4.86
N SER A 175 9.41 -18.00 -3.95
CA SER A 175 10.10 -18.84 -2.96
C SER A 175 9.14 -19.44 -1.93
N THR A 176 9.65 -20.38 -1.13
CA THR A 176 8.94 -20.95 0.02
C THR A 176 9.40 -20.36 1.35
N ASN A 177 9.96 -19.16 1.33
CA ASN A 177 10.40 -18.46 2.53
C ASN A 177 9.25 -18.26 3.52
N LEU A 178 9.58 -18.22 4.80
CA LEU A 178 8.61 -18.07 5.88
C LEU A 178 8.77 -16.72 6.60
N PRO A 179 7.65 -16.11 7.04
CA PRO A 179 6.25 -16.54 6.88
C PRO A 179 5.80 -16.49 5.42
N GLN A 180 4.92 -17.40 5.00
CA GLN A 180 4.30 -17.29 3.68
C GLN A 180 3.23 -16.20 3.70
N THR A 181 3.07 -15.51 2.57
CA THR A 181 1.97 -14.57 2.37
C THR A 181 0.63 -15.26 2.55
N SER A 182 -0.20 -14.71 3.42
CA SER A 182 -1.45 -15.32 3.86
C SER A 182 -2.51 -14.28 4.22
N ALA A 183 -2.63 -13.24 3.41
CA ALA A 183 -3.61 -12.19 3.57
C ALA A 183 -5.04 -12.72 3.62
N VAL A 184 -5.88 -12.10 4.43
CA VAL A 184 -7.31 -12.42 4.50
C VAL A 184 -8.13 -11.22 4.07
N PHE A 185 -8.88 -11.37 3.00
CA PHE A 185 -9.82 -10.36 2.51
C PHE A 185 -11.26 -10.78 2.77
N SER A 186 -12.10 -9.84 3.20
CA SER A 186 -13.50 -10.07 3.51
C SER A 186 -14.36 -8.87 3.15
N ASN A 187 -15.54 -9.12 2.57
CA ASN A 187 -16.47 -8.07 2.16
C ASN A 187 -15.83 -7.08 1.16
N VAL A 188 -15.34 -7.60 0.05
CA VAL A 188 -14.75 -6.81 -1.03
C VAL A 188 -15.71 -6.75 -2.21
N SER A 189 -15.79 -5.59 -2.86
CA SER A 189 -16.51 -5.35 -4.12
C SER A 189 -15.55 -4.77 -5.16
N ILE A 190 -15.63 -5.25 -6.39
CA ILE A 190 -14.81 -4.84 -7.54
C ILE A 190 -15.74 -4.52 -8.70
#